data_d0ed75094d786c6b736e836ef4cbc049
#
_entry.id   d0ed75094d786c6b736e836ef4cbc049
#
_cell.length_a   1.000
_cell.length_b   1.000
_cell.length_c   1.000
_cell.angle_alpha   90.00
_cell.angle_beta   90.00
_cell.angle_gamma   90.00
#
_symmetry.space_group_name_H-M   'P 1'
#
loop_
_entity.id
_entity.type
_entity.pdbx_description
1 polymer ?
#
loop_
_entity_poly.entity_id
_entity_poly.type
_entity_poly.pdbx_seq_one_letter_code
_entity_poly.pdbx_strand_id
1 'polypeptide(L)'
;MKQLFSCLFLVLLTAGFTCSEKSTRSDKALANTPNIILIVADDLGLYDLGCYGNEIIETPRIDALAAGGIRFTRAYCAAPICSPSRAAIQTGLHPVRIGMTEHLRGTPRPRDCQPLIAPKNAGRLAYAYRTIGEALQDQDYETIFVGKWHLGGQGYGPKNHGYDKSYAAGGQGLPRSFFRPFFNGNPYPELDTIAGDDDFLTDAIATLAVNALPTNGEPFFMDVNFYSPHVPIAGPPDLVAKYEAIIGDDPDALPRPHYAAMVERIDQQVGRIVDTLSARGMMENTIILFTSDHGALTVKEVPGFDAHTPPTDSGPLRGGKGYIYEGGLRVPLIAFGLDRFEPMVDDYPNVNTDYFSTFTALAGSEERSVDGEPIPSLTGAPETDRALYWHFPHYSPQRGLPAAAIIDKGDKYIEWYSDVDSTYFFQLNDDPGETMADTGITSSRIDELREKLTAWRDSLGARFMTVNPDFDGSDCE
;
A
#
# COMPACT_ATOMS: atom_id res chain seq x y z
N MET A 1 89.65 4.97 26.32
CA MET A 1 89.34 5.96 25.29
C MET A 1 88.45 5.33 24.24
N LYS A 2 87.32 5.78 24.07
CA LYS A 2 86.28 5.69 23.06
C LYS A 2 84.90 5.36 23.71
N GLN A 3 84.17 6.47 23.87
CA GLN A 3 82.73 6.44 24.27
C GLN A 3 81.90 5.91 23.16
N LEU A 4 80.98 4.99 23.45
CA LEU A 4 79.88 4.62 22.58
C LEU A 4 78.62 5.33 23.09
N PHE A 5 78.06 6.19 22.24
CA PHE A 5 76.77 6.81 22.42
C PHE A 5 75.70 5.79 21.93
N SER A 6 74.76 5.42 22.81
CA SER A 6 73.58 4.63 22.49
C SER A 6 72.43 5.59 22.24
N CYS A 7 71.94 5.67 20.99
CA CYS A 7 70.73 6.39 20.62
C CYS A 7 69.49 5.52 20.88
N LEU A 8 68.66 5.92 21.80
CA LEU A 8 67.35 5.33 22.07
C LEU A 8 66.36 5.98 21.13
N PHE A 9 65.82 5.19 20.17
CA PHE A 9 64.72 5.61 19.29
C PHE A 9 63.37 5.38 20.01
N LEU A 10 62.72 6.49 20.37
CA LEU A 10 61.35 6.50 20.90
C LEU A 10 60.36 6.48 19.72
N VAL A 11 59.68 5.36 19.49
CA VAL A 11 58.61 5.26 18.49
C VAL A 11 57.32 5.77 19.12
N LEU A 12 56.90 6.97 18.73
CA LEU A 12 55.56 7.49 19.02
C LEU A 12 54.54 6.81 18.08
N LEU A 13 53.72 5.91 18.63
CA LEU A 13 52.50 5.45 17.98
C LEU A 13 51.44 6.55 18.06
N THR A 14 51.25 7.29 16.96
CA THR A 14 50.09 8.14 16.79
C THR A 14 48.88 7.25 16.35
N ALA A 15 47.98 7.00 17.29
CA ALA A 15 46.65 6.43 16.95
C ALA A 15 45.90 7.50 16.17
N GLY A 16 45.84 7.29 14.85
CA GLY A 16 44.96 8.08 13.97
C GLY A 16 43.50 7.71 14.24
N PHE A 17 42.79 8.59 14.95
CA PHE A 17 41.36 8.59 14.94
C PHE A 17 40.90 9.02 13.52
N THR A 18 40.51 8.08 12.68
CA THR A 18 39.75 8.40 11.47
C THR A 18 38.35 8.77 11.93
N CYS A 19 38.12 10.06 12.12
CA CYS A 19 36.76 10.61 12.14
C CYS A 19 36.20 10.38 10.74
N SER A 20 35.21 9.49 10.62
CA SER A 20 34.41 9.33 9.38
C SER A 20 33.65 10.64 9.20
N GLU A 21 34.14 11.51 8.31
CA GLU A 21 33.40 12.68 7.88
C GLU A 21 32.14 12.18 7.22
N LYS A 22 30.98 12.32 7.90
CA LYS A 22 29.68 12.31 7.23
C LYS A 22 29.75 13.39 6.15
N SER A 23 29.71 12.99 4.90
CA SER A 23 29.59 13.90 3.77
C SER A 23 28.35 14.77 4.01
N THR A 24 28.55 16.00 4.42
CA THR A 24 27.47 16.98 4.53
C THR A 24 27.02 17.32 3.11
N ARG A 25 25.80 16.94 2.76
CA ARG A 25 25.13 17.41 1.54
C ARG A 25 25.22 18.92 1.51
N SER A 26 25.57 19.52 0.36
CA SER A 26 25.69 20.97 0.28
C SER A 26 24.31 21.61 0.56
N ASP A 27 24.26 22.74 1.28
CA ASP A 27 23.03 23.48 1.62
C ASP A 27 22.14 23.74 0.39
N LYS A 28 22.74 23.83 -0.80
CA LYS A 28 22.04 23.99 -2.07
C LYS A 28 21.35 22.71 -2.60
N ALA A 29 21.87 21.53 -2.22
CA ALA A 29 21.25 20.24 -2.56
C ALA A 29 20.07 19.94 -1.61
N LEU A 30 20.18 20.34 -0.34
CA LEU A 30 19.08 20.23 0.64
C LEU A 30 17.89 21.12 0.26
N ALA A 31 18.13 22.34 -0.26
CA ALA A 31 17.09 23.28 -0.66
C ALA A 31 16.21 22.77 -1.82
N ASN A 32 16.63 21.75 -2.57
CA ASN A 32 15.88 21.15 -3.68
C ASN A 32 15.32 19.74 -3.36
N THR A 33 15.62 19.19 -2.19
CA THR A 33 15.14 17.86 -1.75
C THR A 33 13.68 18.00 -1.29
N PRO A 34 12.72 17.33 -1.93
CA PRO A 34 11.32 17.49 -1.57
C PRO A 34 10.98 16.80 -0.26
N ASN A 35 10.03 17.32 0.48
CA ASN A 35 9.28 16.51 1.43
C ASN A 35 8.43 15.50 0.65
N ILE A 36 8.26 14.32 1.21
CA ILE A 36 7.45 13.26 0.59
C ILE A 36 6.38 12.83 1.60
N ILE A 37 5.14 12.85 1.17
CA ILE A 37 4.02 12.33 1.96
C ILE A 37 3.35 11.23 1.16
N LEU A 38 3.31 10.03 1.71
CA LEU A 38 2.50 8.91 1.21
C LEU A 38 1.24 8.83 2.05
N ILE A 39 0.07 8.84 1.41
CA ILE A 39 -1.23 8.65 2.06
C ILE A 39 -1.85 7.37 1.52
N VAL A 40 -2.11 6.41 2.40
CA VAL A 40 -2.68 5.10 2.05
C VAL A 40 -4.02 4.93 2.75
N ALA A 41 -5.09 4.74 1.96
CA ALA A 41 -6.38 4.27 2.46
C ALA A 41 -6.38 2.73 2.56
N ASP A 42 -7.30 2.17 3.33
CA ASP A 42 -7.41 0.74 3.60
C ASP A 42 -8.76 0.22 3.07
N ASP A 43 -8.76 -0.69 2.10
CA ASP A 43 -9.94 -1.20 1.40
C ASP A 43 -10.66 -0.16 0.49
N LEU A 44 -9.97 0.85 -0.03
CA LEU A 44 -10.57 1.84 -0.94
C LEU A 44 -10.47 1.38 -2.40
N GLY A 45 -11.59 1.29 -3.08
CA GLY A 45 -11.64 0.94 -4.50
C GLY A 45 -11.24 2.08 -5.43
N LEU A 46 -10.81 1.73 -6.64
CA LEU A 46 -10.47 2.70 -7.68
C LEU A 46 -11.66 3.63 -7.99
N TYR A 47 -12.84 3.05 -8.13
CA TYR A 47 -14.06 3.75 -8.51
C TYR A 47 -14.86 4.32 -7.32
N ASP A 48 -14.26 4.39 -6.14
CA ASP A 48 -14.85 5.07 -4.99
C ASP A 48 -14.53 6.58 -4.95
N LEU A 49 -13.71 7.07 -5.89
CA LEU A 49 -13.30 8.48 -5.98
C LEU A 49 -13.91 9.17 -7.21
N GLY A 50 -14.28 10.45 -7.07
CA GLY A 50 -14.88 11.27 -8.13
C GLY A 50 -13.96 11.38 -9.35
N CYS A 51 -12.65 11.60 -9.17
CA CYS A 51 -11.68 11.70 -10.27
C CYS A 51 -11.51 10.39 -11.06
N TYR A 52 -12.01 9.26 -10.56
CA TYR A 52 -12.07 7.99 -11.28
C TYR A 52 -13.48 7.63 -11.75
N GLY A 53 -14.48 8.50 -11.52
CA GLY A 53 -15.82 8.36 -12.10
C GLY A 53 -16.91 8.00 -11.09
N ASN A 54 -16.69 8.09 -9.78
CA ASN A 54 -17.77 7.99 -8.81
C ASN A 54 -18.66 9.23 -8.88
N GLU A 55 -19.97 9.03 -9.03
CA GLU A 55 -20.96 10.11 -9.10
C GLU A 55 -21.73 10.31 -7.79
N ILE A 56 -21.55 9.42 -6.81
CA ILE A 56 -22.29 9.40 -5.54
C ILE A 56 -21.41 9.92 -4.41
N ILE A 57 -20.19 9.37 -4.27
CA ILE A 57 -19.27 9.73 -3.19
C ILE A 57 -18.54 11.02 -3.56
N GLU A 58 -18.63 12.02 -2.70
CA GLU A 58 -17.97 13.30 -2.91
C GLU A 58 -16.53 13.28 -2.38
N THR A 59 -15.56 13.48 -3.28
CA THR A 59 -14.12 13.50 -2.93
C THR A 59 -13.38 14.72 -3.49
N PRO A 60 -13.92 15.94 -3.26
CA PRO A 60 -13.44 17.15 -3.95
C PRO A 60 -11.99 17.51 -3.64
N ARG A 61 -11.46 17.12 -2.48
CA ARG A 61 -10.08 17.45 -2.09
C ARG A 61 -9.07 16.52 -2.78
N ILE A 62 -9.38 15.23 -2.87
CA ILE A 62 -8.58 14.24 -3.60
C ILE A 62 -8.70 14.50 -5.10
N ASP A 63 -9.89 14.84 -5.60
CA ASP A 63 -10.12 15.18 -6.99
C ASP A 63 -9.32 16.43 -7.41
N ALA A 64 -9.17 17.41 -6.51
CA ALA A 64 -8.34 18.58 -6.75
C ALA A 64 -6.84 18.23 -6.85
N LEU A 65 -6.35 17.28 -6.04
CA LEU A 65 -4.98 16.79 -6.19
C LEU A 65 -4.79 16.08 -7.53
N ALA A 66 -5.75 15.27 -7.95
CA ALA A 66 -5.73 14.60 -9.25
C ALA A 66 -5.77 15.60 -10.43
N ALA A 67 -6.58 16.65 -10.33
CA ALA A 67 -6.70 17.66 -11.35
C ALA A 67 -5.46 18.57 -11.47
N GLY A 68 -4.76 18.79 -10.35
CA GLY A 68 -3.53 19.59 -10.30
C GLY A 68 -2.23 18.80 -10.40
N GLY A 69 -2.30 17.48 -10.54
CA GLY A 69 -1.15 16.58 -10.53
C GLY A 69 -1.26 15.46 -11.56
N ILE A 70 -0.72 14.31 -11.24
CA ILE A 70 -0.73 13.12 -12.10
C ILE A 70 -1.75 12.11 -11.55
N ARG A 71 -2.71 11.72 -12.38
CA ARG A 71 -3.68 10.67 -12.09
C ARG A 71 -3.35 9.41 -12.88
N PHE A 72 -2.99 8.35 -12.18
CA PHE A 72 -2.61 7.09 -12.81
C PHE A 72 -3.85 6.22 -13.09
N THR A 73 -3.90 5.63 -14.28
CA THR A 73 -5.02 4.77 -14.68
C THR A 73 -4.70 3.28 -14.57
N ARG A 74 -3.41 2.91 -14.45
CA ARG A 74 -2.93 1.53 -14.38
C ARG A 74 -1.99 1.34 -13.19
N ALA A 75 -2.43 1.77 -11.99
CA ALA A 75 -1.72 1.51 -10.76
C ALA A 75 -2.27 0.26 -10.06
N TYR A 76 -1.37 -0.58 -9.59
CA TYR A 76 -1.71 -1.88 -9.02
C TYR A 76 -1.10 -2.08 -7.64
N CYS A 77 -1.75 -2.90 -6.81
CA CYS A 77 -1.15 -3.45 -5.60
C CYS A 77 -0.45 -4.78 -5.91
N ALA A 78 0.60 -5.12 -5.19
CA ALA A 78 1.34 -6.37 -5.37
C ALA A 78 0.62 -7.61 -4.81
N ALA A 79 -0.45 -7.40 -4.04
CA ALA A 79 -1.33 -8.47 -3.55
C ALA A 79 -2.71 -7.89 -3.22
N PRO A 80 -3.80 -8.64 -3.42
CA PRO A 80 -5.18 -8.15 -3.22
C PRO A 80 -5.61 -8.13 -1.74
N ILE A 81 -4.66 -8.01 -0.79
CA ILE A 81 -4.92 -8.04 0.65
C ILE A 81 -3.86 -7.27 1.45
N CYS A 82 -4.24 -6.77 2.64
CA CYS A 82 -3.49 -5.76 3.41
C CYS A 82 -2.00 -6.05 3.64
N SER A 83 -1.63 -7.04 4.48
CA SER A 83 -0.23 -7.20 4.93
C SER A 83 0.75 -7.43 3.79
N PRO A 84 0.50 -8.30 2.79
CA PRO A 84 1.44 -8.47 1.68
C PRO A 84 1.56 -7.22 0.81
N SER A 85 0.46 -6.52 0.54
CA SER A 85 0.50 -5.25 -0.19
C SER A 85 1.28 -4.18 0.57
N ARG A 86 1.05 -4.02 1.87
CA ARG A 86 1.78 -3.08 2.73
C ARG A 86 3.26 -3.44 2.85
N ALA A 87 3.61 -4.74 2.91
CA ALA A 87 5.00 -5.17 2.88
C ALA A 87 5.69 -4.78 1.56
N ALA A 88 4.99 -4.90 0.44
CA ALA A 88 5.47 -4.45 -0.87
C ALA A 88 5.71 -2.93 -0.90
N ILE A 89 4.77 -2.12 -0.39
CA ILE A 89 4.93 -0.67 -0.25
C ILE A 89 6.21 -0.36 0.55
N GLN A 90 6.37 -0.99 1.71
CA GLN A 90 7.47 -0.67 2.63
C GLN A 90 8.84 -1.10 2.11
N THR A 91 8.93 -2.18 1.36
CA THR A 91 10.22 -2.78 0.98
C THR A 91 10.56 -2.68 -0.50
N GLY A 92 9.57 -2.36 -1.34
CA GLY A 92 9.71 -2.47 -2.80
C GLY A 92 9.88 -3.92 -3.28
N LEU A 93 9.68 -4.91 -2.41
CA LEU A 93 9.85 -6.33 -2.74
C LEU A 93 8.49 -6.98 -2.97
N HIS A 94 8.43 -7.88 -3.94
CA HIS A 94 7.23 -8.67 -4.16
C HIS A 94 6.93 -9.57 -2.93
N PRO A 95 5.65 -9.71 -2.51
CA PRO A 95 5.24 -10.51 -1.35
C PRO A 95 5.76 -11.96 -1.34
N VAL A 96 5.92 -12.55 -2.52
CA VAL A 96 6.51 -13.89 -2.70
C VAL A 96 7.94 -13.95 -2.16
N ARG A 97 8.76 -12.95 -2.47
CA ARG A 97 10.15 -12.87 -2.00
C ARG A 97 10.24 -12.72 -0.48
N ILE A 98 9.31 -11.95 0.10
CA ILE A 98 9.21 -11.75 1.54
C ILE A 98 8.68 -13.02 2.24
N GLY A 99 7.93 -13.85 1.52
CA GLY A 99 7.19 -14.98 2.07
C GLY A 99 5.97 -14.54 2.90
N MET A 100 5.48 -13.31 2.66
CA MET A 100 4.25 -12.76 3.25
C MET A 100 3.22 -12.63 2.14
N THR A 101 2.48 -13.69 1.88
CA THR A 101 1.51 -13.80 0.78
C THR A 101 0.06 -13.78 1.27
N GLU A 102 -0.17 -13.74 2.60
CA GLU A 102 -1.46 -13.64 3.25
C GLU A 102 -1.42 -12.54 4.32
N HIS A 103 -2.57 -11.97 4.70
CA HIS A 103 -2.62 -11.00 5.80
C HIS A 103 -2.24 -11.63 7.15
N LEU A 104 -1.70 -10.82 8.05
CA LEU A 104 -1.33 -11.29 9.38
C LEU A 104 -2.59 -11.58 10.21
N ARG A 105 -2.57 -12.71 10.92
CA ARG A 105 -3.70 -13.21 11.72
C ARG A 105 -4.95 -13.51 10.90
N GLY A 106 -4.76 -13.96 9.64
CA GLY A 106 -5.84 -14.43 8.80
C GLY A 106 -6.76 -15.41 9.54
N THR A 107 -8.03 -15.34 9.26
CA THR A 107 -9.00 -16.31 9.82
C THR A 107 -8.75 -17.65 9.15
N PRO A 108 -8.29 -18.68 9.87
CA PRO A 108 -8.15 -20.01 9.28
C PRO A 108 -9.53 -20.48 8.83
N ARG A 109 -9.70 -20.79 7.55
CA ARG A 109 -10.85 -21.58 7.12
C ARG A 109 -10.73 -23.00 7.68
N PRO A 110 -11.84 -23.68 7.92
CA PRO A 110 -11.81 -25.11 8.21
C PRO A 110 -11.01 -25.84 7.12
N ARG A 111 -9.99 -26.61 7.51
CA ARG A 111 -9.08 -27.28 6.56
C ARG A 111 -9.77 -28.37 5.74
N ASP A 112 -10.78 -28.99 6.30
CA ASP A 112 -11.58 -30.07 5.72
C ASP A 112 -12.38 -29.68 4.50
N CYS A 113 -12.73 -28.40 4.37
CA CYS A 113 -13.47 -27.87 3.21
C CYS A 113 -12.59 -27.26 2.10
N GLN A 114 -11.26 -27.35 2.21
CA GLN A 114 -10.35 -26.80 1.20
C GLN A 114 -9.55 -27.92 0.53
N PRO A 115 -9.63 -28.10 -0.80
CA PRO A 115 -8.89 -29.13 -1.50
C PRO A 115 -7.36 -28.95 -1.45
N LEU A 116 -6.90 -27.73 -1.18
CA LEU A 116 -5.48 -27.41 -1.09
C LEU A 116 -5.15 -26.72 0.24
N ILE A 117 -3.94 -26.99 0.74
CA ILE A 117 -3.35 -26.36 1.92
C ILE A 117 -2.42 -25.24 1.45
N ALA A 118 -2.66 -24.02 1.93
CA ALA A 118 -1.82 -22.86 1.63
C ALA A 118 -0.40 -23.00 2.22
N PRO A 119 0.61 -22.42 1.58
CA PRO A 119 1.96 -22.38 2.12
C PRO A 119 2.02 -21.56 3.40
N LYS A 120 3.04 -21.84 4.22
CA LYS A 120 3.26 -21.09 5.47
C LYS A 120 3.54 -19.61 5.16
N ASN A 121 2.74 -18.73 5.74
CA ASN A 121 2.90 -17.28 5.65
C ASN A 121 3.94 -16.76 6.67
N ALA A 122 4.66 -15.68 6.33
CA ALA A 122 5.48 -14.96 7.30
C ALA A 122 4.58 -14.27 8.33
N GLY A 123 4.92 -14.42 9.60
CA GLY A 123 4.12 -13.86 10.71
C GLY A 123 4.42 -12.38 11.02
N ARG A 124 5.38 -11.77 10.30
CA ARG A 124 5.84 -10.40 10.49
C ARG A 124 6.84 -10.01 9.41
N LEU A 125 7.05 -8.71 9.20
CA LEU A 125 8.15 -8.21 8.40
C LEU A 125 9.47 -8.40 9.17
N ALA A 126 10.41 -9.13 8.58
CA ALA A 126 11.70 -9.39 9.18
C ALA A 126 12.66 -8.21 8.98
N TYR A 127 13.53 -7.95 9.96
CA TYR A 127 14.55 -6.88 9.90
C TYR A 127 15.58 -7.04 8.76
N ALA A 128 15.61 -8.21 8.13
CA ALA A 128 16.48 -8.46 6.98
C ALA A 128 16.03 -7.74 5.71
N TYR A 129 14.78 -7.28 5.67
CA TYR A 129 14.23 -6.55 4.54
C TYR A 129 14.34 -5.05 4.79
N ARG A 130 15.11 -4.40 3.92
CA ARG A 130 15.27 -2.95 3.93
C ARG A 130 13.96 -2.27 3.56
N THR A 131 13.63 -1.21 4.30
CA THR A 131 12.38 -0.47 4.13
C THR A 131 12.61 0.91 3.55
N ILE A 132 11.54 1.54 3.05
CA ILE A 132 11.55 2.95 2.62
C ILE A 132 12.03 3.85 3.76
N GLY A 133 11.57 3.60 5.00
CA GLY A 133 12.01 4.36 6.17
C GLY A 133 13.52 4.35 6.33
N GLU A 134 14.15 3.16 6.30
CA GLU A 134 15.62 3.03 6.41
C GLU A 134 16.35 3.67 5.22
N ALA A 135 15.81 3.51 4.01
CA ALA A 135 16.42 4.07 2.80
C ALA A 135 16.40 5.60 2.80
N LEU A 136 15.33 6.21 3.29
CA LEU A 136 15.20 7.67 3.36
C LEU A 136 15.91 8.28 4.56
N GLN A 137 16.04 7.57 5.69
CA GLN A 137 16.92 7.97 6.77
C GLN A 137 18.39 8.12 6.29
N ASP A 138 18.87 7.21 5.44
CA ASP A 138 20.21 7.29 4.86
C ASP A 138 20.37 8.49 3.89
N GLN A 139 19.27 9.12 3.51
CA GLN A 139 19.22 10.37 2.73
C GLN A 139 18.93 11.61 3.60
N ASP A 140 19.15 11.51 4.92
CA ASP A 140 18.94 12.59 5.90
C ASP A 140 17.48 13.07 6.01
N TYR A 141 16.49 12.24 5.66
CA TYR A 141 15.08 12.55 5.90
C TYR A 141 14.69 12.25 7.35
N GLU A 142 13.91 13.13 7.97
CA GLU A 142 13.13 12.77 9.15
C GLU A 142 11.97 11.87 8.72
N THR A 143 11.89 10.64 9.27
CA THR A 143 10.92 9.63 8.85
C THR A 143 9.82 9.46 9.89
N ILE A 144 8.55 9.57 9.44
CA ILE A 144 7.38 9.62 10.30
C ILE A 144 6.33 8.64 9.77
N PHE A 145 5.86 7.74 10.63
CA PHE A 145 4.77 6.81 10.32
C PHE A 145 3.54 7.10 11.18
N VAL A 146 2.35 7.16 10.57
CA VAL A 146 1.09 7.42 11.28
C VAL A 146 0.01 6.45 10.82
N GLY A 147 -0.56 5.67 11.73
CA GLY A 147 -1.72 4.82 11.46
C GLY A 147 -1.42 3.34 11.23
N LYS A 148 -2.12 2.69 10.31
CA LYS A 148 -2.11 1.24 10.11
C LYS A 148 -0.77 0.71 9.58
N TRP A 149 -0.04 -0.02 10.41
CA TRP A 149 1.17 -0.74 10.02
C TRP A 149 0.87 -2.15 9.51
N HIS A 150 0.29 -3.00 10.35
CA HIS A 150 -0.15 -4.39 10.05
C HIS A 150 0.94 -5.31 9.48
N LEU A 151 2.22 -5.06 9.80
CA LEU A 151 3.38 -5.86 9.36
C LEU A 151 4.13 -6.52 10.54
N GLY A 152 3.58 -6.45 11.74
CA GLY A 152 4.12 -7.04 12.95
C GLY A 152 3.70 -6.26 14.19
N GLY A 153 3.72 -6.94 15.34
CA GLY A 153 3.37 -6.36 16.64
C GLY A 153 4.58 -5.84 17.40
N GLN A 154 4.58 -6.08 18.70
CA GLN A 154 5.64 -5.62 19.62
C GLN A 154 7.05 -5.99 19.09
N GLY A 155 7.92 -4.98 19.00
CA GLY A 155 9.29 -5.12 18.48
C GLY A 155 9.39 -5.12 16.96
N TYR A 156 8.27 -5.13 16.22
CA TYR A 156 8.23 -5.16 14.75
C TYR A 156 7.38 -4.01 14.16
N GLY A 157 7.27 -2.91 14.90
CA GLY A 157 6.61 -1.69 14.43
C GLY A 157 7.52 -0.82 13.57
N PRO A 158 7.00 0.33 13.06
CA PRO A 158 7.73 1.22 12.17
C PRO A 158 9.07 1.71 12.74
N LYS A 159 9.16 2.01 14.04
CA LYS A 159 10.42 2.42 14.70
C LYS A 159 11.55 1.40 14.59
N ASN A 160 11.22 0.14 14.37
CA ASN A 160 12.19 -0.93 14.17
C ASN A 160 12.51 -1.15 12.68
N HIS A 161 11.92 -0.34 11.80
CA HIS A 161 12.02 -0.41 10.36
C HIS A 161 12.27 0.99 9.76
N GLY A 162 13.15 1.78 10.40
CA GLY A 162 13.66 3.02 9.86
C GLY A 162 12.72 4.23 9.97
N TYR A 163 11.77 4.23 10.92
CA TYR A 163 10.99 5.42 11.21
C TYR A 163 11.40 6.06 12.53
N ASP A 164 11.78 7.34 12.52
CA ASP A 164 12.17 8.10 13.72
C ASP A 164 10.97 8.29 14.66
N LYS A 165 9.81 8.57 14.07
CA LYS A 165 8.55 8.78 14.79
C LYS A 165 7.49 7.81 14.28
N SER A 166 6.66 7.34 15.21
CA SER A 166 5.56 6.41 14.87
C SER A 166 4.40 6.63 15.81
N TYR A 167 3.21 6.78 15.25
CA TYR A 167 1.97 7.06 15.97
C TYR A 167 0.85 6.13 15.50
N ALA A 168 0.06 5.60 16.44
CA ALA A 168 -1.08 4.72 16.22
C ALA A 168 -0.76 3.50 15.33
N ALA A 169 0.51 2.99 15.39
CA ALA A 169 1.03 1.99 14.48
C ALA A 169 1.51 0.72 15.18
N GLY A 170 1.06 -0.44 14.72
CA GLY A 170 1.44 -1.73 15.29
C GLY A 170 0.80 -2.90 14.57
N GLY A 171 0.64 -4.03 15.28
CA GLY A 171 0.15 -5.28 14.71
C GLY A 171 -1.36 -5.34 14.45
N GLN A 172 -2.12 -4.30 14.75
CA GLN A 172 -3.57 -4.29 14.54
C GLN A 172 -3.88 -4.08 13.05
N GLY A 173 -4.69 -4.99 12.47
CA GLY A 173 -5.13 -4.89 11.07
C GLY A 173 -6.40 -4.09 10.89
N LEU A 174 -7.20 -3.94 11.96
CA LEU A 174 -8.46 -3.18 11.95
C LEU A 174 -8.74 -2.63 13.36
N PRO A 175 -9.52 -1.55 13.49
CA PRO A 175 -10.02 -1.09 14.78
C PRO A 175 -11.18 -1.96 15.25
N ARG A 176 -11.51 -1.90 16.54
CA ARG A 176 -12.75 -2.45 17.05
C ARG A 176 -13.94 -1.58 16.64
N SER A 177 -13.73 -0.27 16.60
CA SER A 177 -14.71 0.75 16.27
C SER A 177 -13.99 1.95 15.66
N PHE A 178 -14.62 2.65 14.72
CA PHE A 178 -14.14 3.95 14.26
C PHE A 178 -14.51 5.10 15.21
N PHE A 179 -15.33 4.82 16.22
CA PHE A 179 -15.62 5.75 17.32
C PHE A 179 -14.92 5.28 18.59
N ARG A 180 -14.61 6.21 19.49
CA ARG A 180 -13.97 5.89 20.79
C ARG A 180 -14.80 4.90 21.62
N PRO A 181 -14.13 3.92 22.27
CA PRO A 181 -12.72 3.56 22.19
C PRO A 181 -12.41 2.80 20.89
N PHE A 182 -11.35 3.22 20.17
CA PHE A 182 -11.03 2.69 18.84
C PHE A 182 -10.53 1.25 18.86
N PHE A 183 -9.79 0.88 19.91
CA PHE A 183 -9.15 -0.43 20.03
C PHE A 183 -9.39 -1.06 21.39
N ASN A 184 -9.30 -2.38 21.48
CA ASN A 184 -9.32 -3.10 22.73
C ASN A 184 -7.99 -2.92 23.47
N GLY A 185 -8.03 -2.62 24.79
CA GLY A 185 -6.85 -2.60 25.65
C GLY A 185 -5.89 -1.44 25.38
N ASN A 186 -6.30 -0.40 24.67
CA ASN A 186 -5.54 0.82 24.40
C ASN A 186 -4.08 0.59 23.91
N PRO A 187 -3.88 -0.06 22.75
CA PRO A 187 -2.55 -0.33 22.22
C PRO A 187 -1.80 0.93 21.76
N TYR A 188 -2.51 2.06 21.60
CA TYR A 188 -2.02 3.33 21.11
C TYR A 188 -2.42 4.48 22.02
N PRO A 189 -1.70 4.69 23.18
CA PRO A 189 -2.08 5.69 24.19
C PRO A 189 -2.10 7.13 23.66
N GLU A 190 -1.35 7.41 22.60
CA GLU A 190 -1.32 8.73 21.95
C GLU A 190 -2.68 9.14 21.38
N LEU A 191 -3.53 8.19 21.01
CA LEU A 191 -4.89 8.48 20.56
C LEU A 191 -5.76 9.06 21.67
N ASP A 192 -5.48 8.75 22.95
CA ASP A 192 -6.19 9.32 24.08
C ASP A 192 -5.79 10.76 24.37
N THR A 193 -4.60 11.18 23.89
CA THR A 193 -4.11 12.56 24.10
C THR A 193 -4.69 13.56 23.12
N ILE A 194 -5.39 13.09 22.09
CA ILE A 194 -6.08 13.95 21.12
C ILE A 194 -7.38 14.41 21.77
N ALA A 195 -7.41 15.70 22.12
CA ALA A 195 -8.56 16.31 22.78
C ALA A 195 -9.63 16.75 21.77
N GLY A 196 -10.89 16.67 22.15
CA GLY A 196 -12.02 17.34 21.50
C GLY A 196 -12.71 16.52 20.41
N ASP A 197 -12.98 17.16 19.29
CA ASP A 197 -13.91 16.72 18.25
C ASP A 197 -13.42 15.49 17.42
N ASP A 198 -12.20 15.00 17.68
CA ASP A 198 -11.62 13.87 16.97
C ASP A 198 -12.09 12.51 17.54
N ASP A 199 -13.40 12.36 17.72
CA ASP A 199 -14.00 11.10 18.19
C ASP A 199 -14.09 10.02 17.11
N PHE A 200 -13.69 10.35 15.87
CA PHE A 200 -13.63 9.43 14.74
C PHE A 200 -12.17 9.11 14.39
N LEU A 201 -11.85 7.83 14.19
CA LEU A 201 -10.46 7.37 14.05
C LEU A 201 -9.72 8.03 12.89
N THR A 202 -10.40 8.27 11.76
CA THR A 202 -9.81 8.95 10.60
C THR A 202 -9.35 10.36 10.95
N ASP A 203 -10.16 11.08 11.73
CA ASP A 203 -9.85 12.45 12.22
C ASP A 203 -8.65 12.41 13.17
N ALA A 204 -8.64 11.44 14.08
CA ALA A 204 -7.56 11.24 15.04
C ALA A 204 -6.22 10.94 14.33
N ILE A 205 -6.21 10.08 13.30
CA ILE A 205 -5.01 9.79 12.50
C ILE A 205 -4.52 11.05 11.77
N ALA A 206 -5.42 11.81 11.15
CA ALA A 206 -5.05 13.07 10.50
C ALA A 206 -4.51 14.11 11.49
N THR A 207 -5.07 14.20 12.69
CA THR A 207 -4.59 15.07 13.77
C THR A 207 -3.17 14.69 14.20
N LEU A 208 -2.89 13.39 14.37
CA LEU A 208 -1.52 12.92 14.65
C LEU A 208 -0.56 13.29 13.52
N ALA A 209 -0.97 13.11 12.25
CA ALA A 209 -0.16 13.47 11.09
C ALA A 209 0.16 14.97 11.06
N VAL A 210 -0.85 15.82 11.19
CA VAL A 210 -0.69 17.30 11.21
C VAL A 210 0.20 17.76 12.36
N ASN A 211 0.03 17.17 13.56
CA ASN A 211 0.83 17.50 14.73
C ASN A 211 2.28 17.00 14.62
N ALA A 212 2.52 15.94 13.84
CA ALA A 212 3.83 15.37 13.63
C ALA A 212 4.64 16.05 12.52
N LEU A 213 4.03 16.94 11.71
CA LEU A 213 4.73 17.68 10.65
C LEU A 213 5.93 18.45 11.23
N PRO A 214 7.14 18.24 10.71
CA PRO A 214 8.35 18.93 11.17
C PRO A 214 8.24 20.46 11.05
N THR A 215 9.01 21.16 11.90
CA THR A 215 9.09 22.64 11.91
C THR A 215 10.52 23.14 11.78
N ASN A 216 11.47 22.22 11.59
CA ASN A 216 12.91 22.52 11.54
C ASN A 216 13.40 22.90 10.12
N GLY A 217 12.57 22.73 9.09
CA GLY A 217 12.93 23.00 7.68
C GLY A 217 13.75 21.90 7.01
N GLU A 218 14.01 20.79 7.70
CA GLU A 218 14.68 19.62 7.13
C GLU A 218 13.71 18.80 6.28
N PRO A 219 14.21 18.07 5.26
CA PRO A 219 13.35 17.19 4.46
C PRO A 219 12.75 16.07 5.33
N PHE A 220 11.50 15.72 5.05
CA PHE A 220 10.84 14.64 5.78
C PHE A 220 10.10 13.70 4.83
N PHE A 221 9.99 12.44 5.26
CA PHE A 221 9.08 11.46 4.72
C PHE A 221 8.00 11.13 5.74
N MET A 222 6.75 11.34 5.37
CA MET A 222 5.61 11.00 6.22
C MET A 222 4.71 9.98 5.53
N ASP A 223 4.52 8.84 6.18
CA ASP A 223 3.67 7.74 5.71
C ASP A 223 2.40 7.69 6.55
N VAL A 224 1.28 8.21 5.98
CA VAL A 224 -0.03 8.33 6.65
C VAL A 224 -0.93 7.20 6.17
N ASN A 225 -1.23 6.27 7.03
CA ASN A 225 -2.00 5.08 6.73
C ASN A 225 -3.33 5.08 7.49
N PHE A 226 -4.41 5.44 6.82
CA PHE A 226 -5.74 5.38 7.40
C PHE A 226 -6.17 3.93 7.61
N TYR A 227 -7.02 3.71 8.63
CA TYR A 227 -7.77 2.45 8.79
C TYR A 227 -9.07 2.45 7.97
N SER A 228 -9.53 3.63 7.53
CA SER A 228 -10.74 3.81 6.72
C SER A 228 -10.44 3.52 5.24
N PRO A 229 -11.44 3.03 4.47
CA PRO A 229 -12.81 2.68 4.87
C PRO A 229 -13.01 1.19 5.22
N HIS A 230 -12.01 0.51 5.82
CA HIS A 230 -12.08 -0.90 6.24
C HIS A 230 -13.21 -1.15 7.27
N VAL A 231 -13.64 -2.40 7.40
CA VAL A 231 -14.56 -2.83 8.45
C VAL A 231 -14.03 -2.53 9.87
N PRO A 232 -14.93 -2.28 10.86
CA PRO A 232 -16.39 -2.22 10.79
C PRO A 232 -16.88 -0.98 10.03
N ILE A 233 -17.82 -1.15 9.10
CA ILE A 233 -18.33 -0.04 8.29
C ILE A 233 -19.22 0.85 9.15
N ALA A 234 -18.70 2.02 9.53
CA ALA A 234 -19.36 2.98 10.40
C ALA A 234 -18.86 4.41 10.12
N GLY A 235 -19.64 5.17 9.38
CA GLY A 235 -19.32 6.57 9.05
C GLY A 235 -19.79 7.57 10.09
N PRO A 236 -19.28 8.83 10.07
CA PRO A 236 -19.77 9.92 10.88
C PRO A 236 -21.26 10.18 10.65
N PRO A 237 -22.07 10.38 11.71
CA PRO A 237 -23.54 10.41 11.60
C PRO A 237 -24.09 11.51 10.68
N ASP A 238 -23.44 12.67 10.62
CA ASP A 238 -23.81 13.78 9.74
C ASP A 238 -23.62 13.42 8.25
N LEU A 239 -22.52 12.79 7.91
CA LEU A 239 -22.25 12.30 6.54
C LEU A 239 -23.12 11.10 6.19
N VAL A 240 -23.37 10.20 7.15
CA VAL A 240 -24.31 9.08 6.92
C VAL A 240 -25.68 9.60 6.55
N ALA A 241 -26.24 10.57 7.31
CA ALA A 241 -27.52 11.18 6.99
C ALA A 241 -27.55 11.86 5.62
N LYS A 242 -26.44 12.49 5.20
CA LYS A 242 -26.28 13.02 3.84
C LYS A 242 -26.44 11.93 2.78
N TYR A 243 -25.70 10.82 2.94
CA TYR A 243 -25.72 9.74 1.96
C TYR A 243 -27.01 8.90 1.98
N GLU A 244 -27.66 8.76 3.12
CA GLU A 244 -29.02 8.20 3.20
C GLU A 244 -30.01 9.02 2.37
N ALA A 245 -29.89 10.35 2.42
CA ALA A 245 -30.74 11.23 1.61
C ALA A 245 -30.44 11.17 0.10
N ILE A 246 -29.18 10.91 -0.28
CA ILE A 246 -28.75 10.80 -1.70
C ILE A 246 -29.12 9.42 -2.27
N ILE A 247 -28.83 8.36 -1.55
CA ILE A 247 -28.94 6.96 -2.01
C ILE A 247 -30.39 6.46 -1.87
N GLY A 248 -31.11 6.94 -0.84
CA GLY A 248 -32.49 6.53 -0.56
C GLY A 248 -32.57 5.23 0.26
N ASP A 249 -33.79 4.67 0.32
CA ASP A 249 -34.15 3.56 1.22
C ASP A 249 -33.90 2.16 0.62
N ASP A 250 -33.21 2.05 -0.54
CA ASP A 250 -32.92 0.75 -1.13
C ASP A 250 -31.87 0.01 -0.30
N PRO A 251 -32.23 -1.12 0.36
CA PRO A 251 -31.29 -1.86 1.20
C PRO A 251 -30.17 -2.53 0.43
N ASP A 252 -30.27 -2.63 -0.88
CA ASP A 252 -29.25 -3.24 -1.75
C ASP A 252 -28.45 -2.21 -2.54
N ALA A 253 -28.78 -0.90 -2.41
CA ALA A 253 -28.05 0.16 -3.10
C ALA A 253 -26.58 0.23 -2.64
N LEU A 254 -25.68 0.44 -3.60
CA LEU A 254 -24.24 0.65 -3.38
C LEU A 254 -23.81 1.98 -4.00
N PRO A 255 -22.85 2.67 -3.38
CA PRO A 255 -22.20 2.33 -2.10
C PRO A 255 -23.16 2.47 -0.91
N ARG A 256 -22.88 1.76 0.18
CA ARG A 256 -23.65 1.92 1.42
C ARG A 256 -23.42 3.31 2.01
N PRO A 257 -24.43 3.97 2.61
CA PRO A 257 -24.32 5.32 3.20
C PRO A 257 -23.15 5.45 4.19
N HIS A 258 -22.99 4.48 5.08
CA HIS A 258 -21.88 4.46 6.03
C HIS A 258 -20.51 4.40 5.35
N TYR A 259 -20.36 3.61 4.28
CA TYR A 259 -19.11 3.53 3.52
C TYR A 259 -18.80 4.83 2.79
N ALA A 260 -19.78 5.39 2.08
CA ALA A 260 -19.65 6.67 1.40
C ALA A 260 -19.23 7.78 2.37
N ALA A 261 -19.83 7.81 3.57
CA ALA A 261 -19.47 8.73 4.64
C ALA A 261 -18.01 8.55 5.13
N MET A 262 -17.51 7.31 5.19
CA MET A 262 -16.11 7.04 5.55
C MET A 262 -15.14 7.52 4.47
N VAL A 263 -15.47 7.34 3.20
CA VAL A 263 -14.64 7.79 2.06
C VAL A 263 -14.61 9.32 2.00
N GLU A 264 -15.76 10.00 2.11
CA GLU A 264 -15.79 11.46 2.17
C GLU A 264 -15.00 11.98 3.38
N ARG A 265 -15.04 11.29 4.53
CA ARG A 265 -14.24 11.70 5.69
C ARG A 265 -12.73 11.56 5.42
N ILE A 266 -12.28 10.55 4.65
CA ILE A 266 -10.88 10.49 4.19
C ILE A 266 -10.54 11.71 3.36
N ASP A 267 -11.39 12.05 2.39
CA ASP A 267 -11.22 13.23 1.53
C ASP A 267 -11.04 14.52 2.33
N GLN A 268 -11.92 14.74 3.31
CA GLN A 268 -11.87 15.91 4.21
C GLN A 268 -10.54 15.94 5.00
N GLN A 269 -10.06 14.79 5.48
CA GLN A 269 -8.82 14.74 6.24
C GLN A 269 -7.57 14.86 5.37
N VAL A 270 -7.59 14.36 4.15
CA VAL A 270 -6.56 14.66 3.14
C VAL A 270 -6.51 16.16 2.89
N GLY A 271 -7.67 16.79 2.69
CA GLY A 271 -7.77 18.25 2.56
C GLY A 271 -7.17 18.99 3.75
N ARG A 272 -7.44 18.56 4.99
CA ARG A 272 -6.87 19.14 6.21
C ARG A 272 -5.33 19.06 6.25
N ILE A 273 -4.75 17.95 5.83
CA ILE A 273 -3.29 17.81 5.73
C ILE A 273 -2.73 18.80 4.70
N VAL A 274 -3.33 18.88 3.51
CA VAL A 274 -2.94 19.80 2.44
C VAL A 274 -3.05 21.27 2.87
N ASP A 275 -4.16 21.64 3.51
CA ASP A 275 -4.39 23.00 4.02
C ASP A 275 -3.34 23.37 5.09
N THR A 276 -2.96 22.42 5.94
CA THR A 276 -1.92 22.64 6.97
C THR A 276 -0.55 22.84 6.33
N LEU A 277 -0.18 22.04 5.32
CA LEU A 277 1.06 22.22 4.56
C LEU A 277 1.10 23.59 3.89
N SER A 278 -0.01 24.02 3.27
CA SER A 278 -0.15 25.32 2.65
C SER A 278 -0.02 26.46 3.66
N ALA A 279 -0.72 26.37 4.78
CA ALA A 279 -0.66 27.37 5.85
C ALA A 279 0.74 27.50 6.49
N ARG A 280 1.55 26.44 6.48
CA ARG A 280 2.93 26.43 6.95
C ARG A 280 3.96 26.77 5.85
N GLY A 281 3.53 27.07 4.60
CA GLY A 281 4.44 27.35 3.49
C GLY A 281 5.27 26.16 3.04
N MET A 282 4.78 24.92 3.27
CA MET A 282 5.50 23.68 2.96
C MET A 282 5.11 23.08 1.61
N MET A 283 3.97 23.47 1.03
CA MET A 283 3.43 22.86 -0.19
C MET A 283 4.35 22.99 -1.41
N GLU A 284 5.06 24.09 -1.56
CA GLU A 284 5.97 24.34 -2.70
C GLU A 284 7.11 23.33 -2.79
N ASN A 285 7.47 22.71 -1.66
CA ASN A 285 8.52 21.69 -1.62
C ASN A 285 8.01 20.31 -1.16
N THR A 286 6.72 20.02 -1.33
CA THR A 286 6.14 18.74 -0.88
C THR A 286 5.54 17.99 -2.05
N ILE A 287 5.87 16.69 -2.14
CA ILE A 287 5.24 15.73 -3.04
C ILE A 287 4.28 14.89 -2.21
N ILE A 288 3.04 14.77 -2.65
CA ILE A 288 1.99 13.95 -2.03
C ILE A 288 1.64 12.82 -3.00
N LEU A 289 1.71 11.58 -2.53
CA LEU A 289 1.13 10.43 -3.18
C LEU A 289 -0.07 9.95 -2.37
N PHE A 290 -1.23 9.81 -3.03
CA PHE A 290 -2.42 9.21 -2.46
C PHE A 290 -2.71 7.89 -3.15
N THR A 291 -2.97 6.82 -2.39
CA THR A 291 -3.27 5.48 -2.92
C THR A 291 -4.12 4.66 -1.94
N SER A 292 -4.51 3.45 -2.35
CA SER A 292 -5.05 2.39 -1.48
C SER A 292 -4.08 1.23 -1.39
N ASP A 293 -4.16 0.45 -0.31
CA ASP A 293 -3.33 -0.75 -0.17
C ASP A 293 -3.80 -1.89 -1.11
N HIS A 294 -5.08 -2.01 -1.40
CA HIS A 294 -5.68 -2.92 -2.40
C HIS A 294 -7.09 -2.46 -2.77
N GLY A 295 -7.81 -3.23 -3.59
CA GLY A 295 -9.17 -2.91 -4.01
C GLY A 295 -10.20 -3.01 -2.89
N ALA A 296 -11.41 -2.50 -3.15
CA ALA A 296 -12.50 -2.41 -2.19
C ALA A 296 -13.06 -3.77 -1.75
N LEU A 297 -13.69 -3.80 -0.59
CA LEU A 297 -14.48 -4.94 -0.13
C LEU A 297 -15.83 -4.98 -0.88
N THR A 298 -16.02 -6.02 -1.72
CA THR A 298 -17.20 -6.18 -2.57
C THR A 298 -18.09 -7.38 -2.21
N VAL A 299 -17.83 -7.98 -1.05
CA VAL A 299 -18.55 -9.14 -0.55
C VAL A 299 -18.96 -8.97 0.89
N LYS A 300 -19.85 -9.81 1.39
CA LYS A 300 -20.14 -9.90 2.82
C LYS A 300 -18.92 -10.44 3.55
N GLU A 301 -18.48 -9.73 4.56
CA GLU A 301 -17.44 -10.18 5.47
C GLU A 301 -17.97 -11.23 6.47
N VAL A 302 -17.05 -11.78 7.27
CA VAL A 302 -17.36 -12.77 8.30
C VAL A 302 -18.37 -12.28 9.33
N PRO A 303 -19.15 -13.18 9.96
CA PRO A 303 -20.15 -12.83 10.97
C PRO A 303 -19.60 -11.93 12.09
N GLY A 304 -20.35 -10.86 12.39
CA GLY A 304 -19.97 -9.85 13.37
C GLY A 304 -19.47 -8.53 12.77
N PHE A 305 -19.08 -8.52 11.48
CA PHE A 305 -18.72 -7.32 10.72
C PHE A 305 -19.56 -7.15 9.43
N ASP A 306 -20.56 -8.00 9.23
CA ASP A 306 -21.36 -8.05 8.01
C ASP A 306 -22.48 -6.99 7.92
N ALA A 307 -22.70 -6.22 9.00
CA ALA A 307 -23.54 -5.03 8.93
C ALA A 307 -22.93 -4.03 7.92
N HIS A 308 -23.75 -3.61 6.94
CA HIS A 308 -23.34 -2.72 5.84
C HIS A 308 -22.31 -3.32 4.87
N THR A 309 -22.18 -4.65 4.76
CA THR A 309 -21.40 -5.33 3.70
C THR A 309 -22.31 -6.06 2.71
N PRO A 310 -21.95 -6.14 1.41
CA PRO A 310 -20.83 -5.43 0.81
C PRO A 310 -21.02 -3.91 0.94
N PRO A 311 -19.94 -3.16 1.26
CA PRO A 311 -20.05 -1.71 1.44
C PRO A 311 -20.11 -0.95 0.12
N THR A 312 -19.47 -1.47 -0.92
CA THR A 312 -19.38 -0.92 -2.28
C THR A 312 -19.25 -2.02 -3.30
N ASP A 313 -19.29 -1.67 -4.57
CA ASP A 313 -18.83 -2.49 -5.68
C ASP A 313 -17.48 -1.94 -6.21
N SER A 314 -16.87 -2.61 -7.16
CA SER A 314 -15.66 -2.13 -7.81
C SER A 314 -15.96 -1.33 -9.10
N GLY A 315 -17.16 -0.80 -9.24
CA GLY A 315 -17.62 -0.18 -10.49
C GLY A 315 -17.60 -1.18 -11.65
N PRO A 316 -16.97 -0.83 -12.79
CA PRO A 316 -16.91 -1.73 -13.93
C PRO A 316 -15.90 -2.88 -13.77
N LEU A 317 -15.06 -2.89 -12.72
CA LEU A 317 -14.03 -3.88 -12.54
C LEU A 317 -14.57 -5.13 -11.84
N ARG A 318 -14.04 -6.29 -12.21
CA ARG A 318 -14.44 -7.56 -11.63
C ARG A 318 -13.78 -7.77 -10.27
N GLY A 319 -14.55 -8.33 -9.31
CA GLY A 319 -14.05 -8.71 -7.98
C GLY A 319 -13.75 -7.51 -7.09
N GLY A 320 -12.89 -7.71 -6.12
CA GLY A 320 -12.47 -6.73 -5.12
C GLY A 320 -11.40 -7.34 -4.22
N LYS A 321 -11.28 -6.85 -2.99
CA LYS A 321 -10.39 -7.39 -1.95
C LYS A 321 -10.40 -8.92 -1.92
N GLY A 322 -9.21 -9.50 -1.93
CA GLY A 322 -9.03 -10.96 -1.90
C GLY A 322 -9.16 -11.66 -3.25
N TYR A 323 -9.43 -10.94 -4.34
CA TYR A 323 -9.51 -11.47 -5.69
C TYR A 323 -8.35 -10.99 -6.55
N ILE A 324 -7.88 -11.86 -7.47
CA ILE A 324 -6.79 -11.53 -8.41
C ILE A 324 -7.29 -10.82 -9.68
N TYR A 325 -8.56 -10.48 -9.74
CA TYR A 325 -9.16 -9.67 -10.79
C TYR A 325 -8.82 -8.18 -10.63
N GLU A 326 -9.10 -7.37 -11.66
CA GLU A 326 -8.79 -5.93 -11.67
C GLU A 326 -9.38 -5.20 -10.46
N GLY A 327 -10.60 -5.51 -10.03
CA GLY A 327 -11.21 -4.87 -8.86
C GLY A 327 -10.48 -5.13 -7.53
N GLY A 328 -9.70 -6.23 -7.44
CA GLY A 328 -8.87 -6.50 -6.27
C GLY A 328 -7.44 -5.96 -6.35
N LEU A 329 -6.93 -5.79 -7.58
CA LEU A 329 -5.53 -5.44 -7.81
C LEU A 329 -5.32 -3.98 -8.21
N ARG A 330 -6.24 -3.39 -8.98
CA ARG A 330 -6.12 -2.02 -9.48
C ARG A 330 -6.58 -1.03 -8.42
N VAL A 331 -5.71 -0.08 -8.09
CA VAL A 331 -5.91 0.88 -7.00
C VAL A 331 -5.81 2.32 -7.50
N PRO A 332 -6.42 3.30 -6.82
CA PRO A 332 -6.16 4.69 -7.11
C PRO A 332 -4.70 5.02 -6.82
N LEU A 333 -4.07 5.81 -7.69
CA LEU A 333 -2.79 6.46 -7.44
C LEU A 333 -2.85 7.87 -8.01
N ILE A 334 -2.59 8.85 -7.16
CA ILE A 334 -2.55 10.26 -7.50
C ILE A 334 -1.24 10.82 -6.94
N ALA A 335 -0.47 11.52 -7.78
CA ALA A 335 0.72 12.22 -7.34
C ALA A 335 0.52 13.72 -7.54
N PHE A 336 0.76 14.50 -6.51
CA PHE A 336 0.69 15.95 -6.54
C PHE A 336 2.00 16.56 -6.03
N GLY A 337 2.48 17.59 -6.74
CA GLY A 337 3.64 18.37 -6.31
C GLY A 337 3.57 19.69 -7.03
N LEU A 338 3.30 20.77 -6.28
CA LEU A 338 3.17 22.10 -6.85
C LEU A 338 4.44 22.46 -7.62
N ASP A 339 4.28 22.90 -8.89
CA ASP A 339 5.36 23.27 -9.81
C ASP A 339 6.40 22.14 -10.09
N ARG A 340 6.14 20.90 -9.65
CA ARG A 340 7.01 19.74 -9.90
C ARG A 340 6.47 18.81 -10.98
N PHE A 341 5.14 18.69 -11.05
CA PHE A 341 4.46 17.85 -12.01
C PHE A 341 3.48 18.68 -12.83
N GLU A 342 3.52 18.53 -14.14
CA GLU A 342 2.46 19.03 -15.00
C GLU A 342 1.23 18.14 -14.85
N PRO A 343 0.02 18.71 -14.75
CA PRO A 343 -1.20 17.92 -14.67
C PRO A 343 -1.36 16.99 -15.88
N MET A 344 -1.49 15.68 -15.61
CA MET A 344 -1.65 14.69 -16.68
C MET A 344 -2.39 13.45 -16.19
N VAL A 345 -2.86 12.67 -17.15
CA VAL A 345 -3.31 11.28 -16.92
C VAL A 345 -2.21 10.37 -17.43
N ASP A 346 -1.72 9.50 -16.54
CA ASP A 346 -0.65 8.56 -16.85
C ASP A 346 -1.22 7.13 -16.90
N ASP A 347 -0.96 6.43 -18.00
CA ASP A 347 -1.37 5.05 -18.20
C ASP A 347 -0.20 4.04 -18.15
N TYR A 348 0.99 4.51 -17.74
CA TYR A 348 2.12 3.63 -17.51
C TYR A 348 1.81 2.64 -16.38
N PRO A 349 1.92 1.31 -16.63
CA PRO A 349 1.59 0.31 -15.65
C PRO A 349 2.62 0.31 -14.51
N ASN A 350 2.16 0.55 -13.30
CA ASN A 350 2.99 0.56 -12.10
C ASN A 350 2.37 -0.31 -11.00
N VAL A 351 3.17 -0.73 -10.06
CA VAL A 351 2.76 -1.53 -8.91
C VAL A 351 3.39 -0.98 -7.64
N ASN A 352 2.78 -1.18 -6.50
CA ASN A 352 3.23 -0.53 -5.27
C ASN A 352 4.61 -0.99 -4.74
N THR A 353 5.25 -2.00 -5.34
CA THR A 353 6.69 -2.26 -5.17
C THR A 353 7.56 -1.13 -5.75
N ASP A 354 7.03 -0.34 -6.68
CA ASP A 354 7.75 0.75 -7.35
C ASP A 354 7.95 1.97 -6.43
N TYR A 355 7.17 2.07 -5.33
CA TYR A 355 7.23 3.23 -4.44
C TYR A 355 8.60 3.35 -3.76
N PHE A 356 9.23 2.24 -3.36
CA PHE A 356 10.58 2.26 -2.81
C PHE A 356 11.57 2.93 -3.77
N SER A 357 11.65 2.42 -5.00
CA SER A 357 12.58 2.94 -6.03
C SER A 357 12.22 4.37 -6.47
N THR A 358 10.93 4.73 -6.44
CA THR A 358 10.47 6.08 -6.74
C THR A 358 10.89 7.07 -5.66
N PHE A 359 10.65 6.77 -4.39
CA PHE A 359 10.97 7.69 -3.30
C PHE A 359 12.47 7.85 -3.09
N THR A 360 13.25 6.77 -3.23
CA THR A 360 14.70 6.87 -3.21
C THR A 360 15.24 7.74 -4.35
N ALA A 361 14.67 7.61 -5.56
CA ALA A 361 15.02 8.47 -6.69
C ALA A 361 14.66 9.95 -6.44
N LEU A 362 13.47 10.23 -5.92
CA LEU A 362 13.03 11.59 -5.56
C LEU A 362 13.92 12.20 -4.46
N ALA A 363 14.44 11.38 -3.56
CA ALA A 363 15.41 11.77 -2.54
C ALA A 363 16.85 11.94 -3.09
N GLY A 364 17.08 11.67 -4.38
CA GLY A 364 18.38 11.76 -5.02
C GLY A 364 19.30 10.57 -4.75
N SER A 365 18.76 9.43 -4.32
CA SER A 365 19.48 8.17 -4.15
C SER A 365 19.43 7.34 -5.45
N GLU A 366 20.48 6.57 -5.69
CA GLU A 366 20.52 5.56 -6.75
C GLU A 366 20.04 4.18 -6.27
N GLU A 367 19.68 4.07 -4.99
CA GLU A 367 19.18 2.81 -4.42
C GLU A 367 17.87 2.39 -5.09
N ARG A 368 17.78 1.12 -5.46
CA ARG A 368 16.60 0.54 -6.12
C ARG A 368 16.22 -0.77 -5.43
N SER A 369 14.93 -1.04 -5.39
CA SER A 369 14.45 -2.39 -5.10
C SER A 369 14.75 -3.32 -6.28
N VAL A 370 14.87 -4.62 -5.99
CA VAL A 370 15.06 -5.63 -7.03
C VAL A 370 13.77 -6.02 -7.76
N ASP A 371 12.60 -5.67 -7.20
CA ASP A 371 11.29 -6.01 -7.77
C ASP A 371 10.49 -4.77 -8.21
N GLY A 372 10.93 -3.56 -7.81
CA GLY A 372 10.28 -2.29 -8.14
C GLY A 372 11.16 -1.38 -9.00
N GLU A 373 10.53 -0.62 -9.90
CA GLU A 373 11.19 0.36 -10.76
C GLU A 373 10.72 1.79 -10.39
N PRO A 374 11.54 2.83 -10.60
CA PRO A 374 11.08 4.20 -10.41
C PRO A 374 9.97 4.54 -11.39
N ILE A 375 8.87 5.12 -10.94
CA ILE A 375 7.77 5.56 -11.81
C ILE A 375 8.27 6.70 -12.72
N PRO A 376 8.21 6.53 -14.06
CA PRO A 376 8.84 7.45 -15.01
C PRO A 376 8.37 8.89 -14.90
N SER A 377 7.05 9.11 -14.87
CA SER A 377 6.45 10.44 -14.78
C SER A 377 6.78 11.21 -13.50
N LEU A 378 7.17 10.51 -12.42
CA LEU A 378 7.56 11.14 -11.15
C LEU A 378 9.07 11.40 -11.05
N THR A 379 9.89 10.62 -11.73
CA THR A 379 11.35 10.60 -11.52
C THR A 379 12.16 11.00 -12.75
N GLY A 380 11.53 11.04 -13.94
CA GLY A 380 12.23 11.19 -15.20
C GLY A 380 13.00 9.95 -15.64
N ALA A 381 12.79 8.81 -14.99
CA ALA A 381 13.36 7.55 -15.42
C ALA A 381 12.79 7.14 -16.79
N PRO A 382 13.51 6.36 -17.62
CA PRO A 382 12.96 5.86 -18.87
C PRO A 382 11.83 4.88 -18.61
N GLU A 383 10.80 4.91 -19.45
CA GLU A 383 9.79 3.86 -19.49
C GLU A 383 10.41 2.52 -19.91
N THR A 384 9.96 1.43 -19.31
CA THR A 384 10.35 0.07 -19.61
C THR A 384 9.17 -0.74 -20.11
N ASP A 385 9.41 -1.67 -21.03
CA ASP A 385 8.40 -2.66 -21.43
C ASP A 385 8.42 -3.82 -20.41
N ARG A 386 7.57 -3.66 -19.37
CA ARG A 386 7.54 -4.60 -18.25
C ARG A 386 6.23 -5.35 -18.14
N ALA A 387 6.28 -6.57 -17.65
CA ALA A 387 5.13 -7.32 -17.22
C ALA A 387 4.95 -7.21 -15.70
N LEU A 388 3.71 -7.23 -15.24
CA LEU A 388 3.35 -7.26 -13.82
C LEU A 388 2.88 -8.65 -13.44
N TYR A 389 3.21 -9.10 -12.22
CA TYR A 389 3.00 -10.48 -11.79
C TYR A 389 2.35 -10.55 -10.42
N TRP A 390 1.52 -11.59 -10.21
CA TRP A 390 0.91 -11.91 -8.93
C TRP A 390 0.94 -13.39 -8.64
N HIS A 391 1.10 -13.73 -7.37
CA HIS A 391 1.00 -15.09 -6.85
C HIS A 391 0.34 -15.03 -5.47
N PHE A 392 -0.91 -15.46 -5.42
CA PHE A 392 -1.75 -15.47 -4.22
C PHE A 392 -2.22 -16.90 -3.93
N PRO A 393 -1.38 -17.73 -3.25
CA PRO A 393 -1.64 -19.15 -3.02
C PRO A 393 -2.52 -19.37 -1.77
N HIS A 394 -3.62 -18.62 -1.65
CA HIS A 394 -4.51 -18.64 -0.49
C HIS A 394 -5.97 -18.57 -0.88
N TYR A 395 -6.82 -19.25 -0.13
CA TYR A 395 -8.24 -18.99 -0.13
C TYR A 395 -8.50 -17.73 0.69
N SER A 396 -8.97 -16.68 0.04
CA SER A 396 -9.26 -15.42 0.72
C SER A 396 -10.50 -15.54 1.63
N PRO A 397 -10.53 -14.85 2.78
CA PRO A 397 -11.76 -14.69 3.58
C PRO A 397 -12.92 -14.08 2.78
N GLN A 398 -12.61 -13.30 1.75
CA GLN A 398 -13.57 -12.70 0.82
C GLN A 398 -14.02 -13.66 -0.30
N ARG A 399 -13.72 -14.96 -0.19
CA ARG A 399 -14.07 -16.02 -1.15
C ARG A 399 -13.22 -16.04 -2.44
N GLY A 400 -12.17 -15.23 -2.54
CA GLY A 400 -11.20 -15.32 -3.63
C GLY A 400 -10.48 -16.67 -3.58
N LEU A 401 -10.29 -17.26 -4.76
CA LEU A 401 -9.59 -18.54 -4.93
C LEU A 401 -8.08 -18.31 -5.08
N PRO A 402 -7.27 -19.31 -4.71
CA PRO A 402 -5.84 -19.25 -4.90
C PRO A 402 -5.46 -19.25 -6.39
N ALA A 403 -4.64 -18.28 -6.80
CA ALA A 403 -4.28 -18.09 -8.20
C ALA A 403 -2.93 -17.39 -8.38
N ALA A 404 -2.45 -17.39 -9.62
CA ALA A 404 -1.43 -16.48 -10.10
C ALA A 404 -1.91 -15.72 -11.33
N ALA A 405 -1.32 -14.55 -11.59
CA ALA A 405 -1.62 -13.78 -12.78
C ALA A 405 -0.38 -13.07 -13.33
N ILE A 406 -0.42 -12.75 -14.61
CA ILE A 406 0.50 -11.86 -15.31
C ILE A 406 -0.30 -10.86 -16.14
N ILE A 407 0.12 -9.59 -16.13
CA ILE A 407 -0.30 -8.59 -17.11
C ILE A 407 0.94 -8.22 -17.95
N ASP A 408 0.83 -8.40 -19.26
CA ASP A 408 1.89 -8.05 -20.19
C ASP A 408 1.28 -7.38 -21.43
N LYS A 409 1.62 -6.11 -21.68
CA LYS A 409 1.10 -5.30 -22.81
C LYS A 409 -0.44 -5.17 -22.86
N GLY A 410 -1.09 -5.17 -21.70
CA GLY A 410 -2.54 -5.13 -21.59
C GLY A 410 -3.24 -6.48 -21.68
N ASP A 411 -2.51 -7.55 -21.94
CA ASP A 411 -3.02 -8.91 -21.88
C ASP A 411 -2.86 -9.47 -20.47
N LYS A 412 -3.94 -9.99 -19.89
CA LYS A 412 -3.93 -10.62 -18.57
C LYS A 412 -4.23 -12.09 -18.67
N TYR A 413 -3.34 -12.92 -18.08
CA TYR A 413 -3.52 -14.35 -17.94
C TYR A 413 -3.62 -14.72 -16.47
N ILE A 414 -4.60 -15.53 -16.10
CA ILE A 414 -4.84 -16.03 -14.75
C ILE A 414 -4.80 -17.56 -14.76
N GLU A 415 -4.06 -18.12 -13.81
CA GLU A 415 -3.95 -19.56 -13.54
C GLU A 415 -4.49 -19.84 -12.15
N TRP A 416 -5.53 -20.68 -12.04
CA TRP A 416 -6.13 -21.07 -10.77
C TRP A 416 -5.47 -22.33 -10.20
N TYR A 417 -5.12 -22.31 -8.90
CA TYR A 417 -4.47 -23.46 -8.28
C TYR A 417 -5.43 -24.54 -7.79
N SER A 418 -6.67 -24.18 -7.49
CA SER A 418 -7.72 -25.11 -7.04
C SER A 418 -8.39 -25.85 -8.19
N ASP A 419 -8.22 -25.38 -9.41
CA ASP A 419 -8.75 -25.97 -10.64
C ASP A 419 -7.69 -25.80 -11.74
N VAL A 420 -6.77 -26.77 -11.77
CA VAL A 420 -5.59 -26.75 -12.65
C VAL A 420 -5.89 -26.67 -14.16
N ASP A 421 -7.13 -26.95 -14.55
CA ASP A 421 -7.56 -26.85 -15.95
C ASP A 421 -8.25 -25.51 -16.26
N SER A 422 -8.48 -24.67 -15.24
CA SER A 422 -9.11 -23.36 -15.39
C SER A 422 -8.06 -22.27 -15.55
N THR A 423 -7.93 -21.77 -16.77
CA THR A 423 -7.14 -20.57 -17.08
C THR A 423 -8.04 -19.54 -17.73
N TYR A 424 -7.86 -18.28 -17.36
CA TYR A 424 -8.57 -17.16 -17.96
C TYR A 424 -7.60 -16.23 -18.62
N PHE A 425 -8.05 -15.65 -19.70
CA PHE A 425 -7.32 -14.62 -20.41
C PHE A 425 -8.25 -13.44 -20.71
N PHE A 426 -7.73 -12.23 -20.57
CA PHE A 426 -8.45 -10.99 -20.81
C PHE A 426 -7.56 -9.99 -21.55
N GLN A 427 -8.14 -9.24 -22.49
CA GLN A 427 -7.52 -8.09 -23.14
C GLN A 427 -7.99 -6.84 -22.42
N LEU A 428 -7.26 -6.39 -21.40
CA LEU A 428 -7.68 -5.30 -20.51
C LEU A 428 -7.86 -3.96 -21.20
N ASN A 429 -7.28 -3.76 -22.38
CA ASN A 429 -7.48 -2.54 -23.16
C ASN A 429 -8.91 -2.45 -23.71
N ASP A 430 -9.53 -3.58 -24.02
CA ASP A 430 -10.88 -3.68 -24.61
C ASP A 430 -11.92 -4.15 -23.59
N ASP A 431 -11.48 -4.95 -22.59
CA ASP A 431 -12.31 -5.49 -21.51
C ASP A 431 -11.66 -5.29 -20.13
N PRO A 432 -11.57 -4.03 -19.64
CA PRO A 432 -11.02 -3.75 -18.31
C PRO A 432 -11.83 -4.34 -17.16
N GLY A 433 -13.09 -4.71 -17.43
CA GLY A 433 -14.00 -5.35 -16.48
C GLY A 433 -13.87 -6.86 -16.38
N GLU A 434 -13.02 -7.49 -17.20
CA GLU A 434 -12.81 -8.95 -17.21
C GLU A 434 -14.14 -9.73 -17.35
N THR A 435 -15.04 -9.22 -18.18
CA THR A 435 -16.41 -9.75 -18.37
C THR A 435 -16.47 -10.93 -19.31
N MET A 436 -15.55 -10.97 -20.26
CA MET A 436 -15.46 -12.02 -21.28
C MET A 436 -14.07 -12.65 -21.27
N ALA A 437 -13.96 -13.85 -20.72
CA ALA A 437 -12.75 -14.64 -20.93
C ALA A 437 -12.60 -14.88 -22.44
N ASP A 438 -11.56 -14.28 -23.04
CA ASP A 438 -11.44 -14.24 -24.48
C ASP A 438 -11.14 -15.61 -25.06
N THR A 439 -11.90 -15.94 -26.08
CA THR A 439 -11.74 -17.15 -26.88
C THR A 439 -10.98 -16.91 -28.18
N GLY A 440 -10.60 -15.66 -28.48
CA GLY A 440 -9.97 -15.25 -29.74
C GLY A 440 -8.44 -15.29 -29.75
N ILE A 441 -7.79 -15.61 -28.61
CA ILE A 441 -6.34 -15.57 -28.47
C ILE A 441 -5.67 -16.78 -29.10
N THR A 442 -4.50 -16.50 -29.67
CA THR A 442 -3.65 -17.56 -30.18
C THR A 442 -3.05 -18.37 -29.02
N SER A 443 -3.05 -19.69 -29.17
CA SER A 443 -2.42 -20.60 -28.19
C SER A 443 -0.96 -20.19 -27.89
N SER A 444 -0.24 -19.65 -28.89
CA SER A 444 1.13 -19.16 -28.72
C SER A 444 1.27 -17.99 -27.75
N ARG A 445 0.28 -17.08 -27.69
CA ARG A 445 0.31 -15.95 -26.73
C ARG A 445 0.03 -16.43 -25.30
N ILE A 446 -0.90 -17.36 -25.15
CA ILE A 446 -1.18 -17.99 -23.85
C ILE A 446 0.08 -18.72 -23.33
N ASP A 447 0.74 -19.49 -24.22
CA ASP A 447 1.96 -20.21 -23.86
C ASP A 447 3.10 -19.25 -23.47
N GLU A 448 3.29 -18.14 -24.19
CA GLU A 448 4.27 -17.09 -23.83
C GLU A 448 4.01 -16.52 -22.42
N LEU A 449 2.75 -16.17 -22.10
CA LEU A 449 2.40 -15.60 -20.79
C LEU A 449 2.59 -16.63 -19.67
N ARG A 450 2.21 -17.89 -19.92
CA ARG A 450 2.43 -18.98 -18.97
C ARG A 450 3.91 -19.23 -18.71
N GLU A 451 4.75 -19.21 -19.73
CA GLU A 451 6.20 -19.35 -19.61
C GLU A 451 6.81 -18.20 -18.79
N LYS A 452 6.43 -16.94 -19.08
CA LYS A 452 6.86 -15.77 -18.31
C LYS A 452 6.45 -15.87 -16.84
N LEU A 453 5.18 -16.22 -16.55
CA LEU A 453 4.68 -16.37 -15.20
C LEU A 453 5.40 -17.49 -14.43
N THR A 454 5.66 -18.62 -15.09
CA THR A 454 6.39 -19.74 -14.51
C THR A 454 7.83 -19.35 -14.19
N ALA A 455 8.56 -18.78 -15.16
CA ALA A 455 9.93 -18.34 -14.98
C ALA A 455 10.06 -17.30 -13.85
N TRP A 456 9.09 -16.37 -13.74
CA TRP A 456 9.07 -15.39 -12.67
C TRP A 456 8.86 -16.05 -11.29
N ARG A 457 7.88 -16.96 -11.14
CA ARG A 457 7.65 -17.71 -9.90
C ARG A 457 8.89 -18.50 -9.47
N ASP A 458 9.54 -19.17 -10.42
CA ASP A 458 10.76 -19.95 -10.16
C ASP A 458 11.91 -19.06 -9.70
N SER A 459 12.07 -17.88 -10.30
CA SER A 459 13.12 -16.92 -9.95
C SER A 459 12.98 -16.38 -8.52
N LEU A 460 11.75 -16.33 -7.99
CA LEU A 460 11.46 -15.89 -6.62
C LEU A 460 11.41 -17.03 -5.61
N GLY A 461 11.48 -18.29 -6.05
CA GLY A 461 11.28 -19.45 -5.19
C GLY A 461 9.85 -19.49 -4.60
N ALA A 462 8.84 -19.22 -5.44
CA ALA A 462 7.44 -19.17 -5.04
C ALA A 462 7.01 -20.48 -4.35
N ARG A 463 6.32 -20.36 -3.23
CA ARG A 463 5.80 -21.51 -2.49
C ARG A 463 4.38 -21.81 -2.96
N PHE A 464 4.17 -23.04 -3.38
CA PHE A 464 2.88 -23.52 -3.86
C PHE A 464 2.06 -24.17 -2.75
N MET A 465 0.77 -24.30 -3.02
CA MET A 465 -0.14 -25.08 -2.20
C MET A 465 0.13 -26.57 -2.36
N THR A 466 -0.27 -27.35 -1.37
CA THR A 466 -0.19 -28.82 -1.39
C THR A 466 -1.59 -29.42 -1.28
N VAL A 467 -1.78 -30.62 -1.81
CA VAL A 467 -3.06 -31.34 -1.69
C VAL A 467 -3.42 -31.52 -0.21
N ASN A 468 -4.67 -31.25 0.12
CA ASN A 468 -5.19 -31.47 1.47
C ASN A 468 -5.67 -32.95 1.60
N PRO A 469 -5.00 -33.77 2.43
CA PRO A 469 -5.41 -35.16 2.62
C PRO A 469 -6.71 -35.32 3.42
N ASP A 470 -7.12 -34.28 4.14
CA ASP A 470 -8.32 -34.27 5.00
C ASP A 470 -9.54 -33.67 4.26
N PHE A 471 -9.42 -33.31 2.99
CA PHE A 471 -10.51 -32.78 2.21
C PHE A 471 -11.60 -33.83 1.98
N ASP A 472 -12.81 -33.55 2.45
CA ASP A 472 -13.96 -34.46 2.41
C ASP A 472 -14.96 -34.16 1.29
N GLY A 473 -14.70 -33.16 0.47
CA GLY A 473 -15.56 -32.71 -0.61
C GLY A 473 -16.72 -31.81 -0.16
N SER A 474 -16.75 -31.38 1.10
CA SER A 474 -17.70 -30.38 1.58
C SER A 474 -17.36 -28.98 1.06
N ASP A 475 -18.38 -28.19 0.76
CA ASP A 475 -18.20 -26.79 0.42
C ASP A 475 -17.96 -25.96 1.68
N CYS A 476 -16.98 -25.05 1.61
CA CYS A 476 -16.78 -24.02 2.64
C CYS A 476 -17.80 -22.90 2.40
N GLU A 477 -19.03 -22.99 2.96
CA GLU A 477 -19.99 -21.91 2.96
C GLU A 477 -19.57 -20.71 3.84
#